data_b1df0b5aae389b94a97a62ccaea57056
#
_entry.id   b1df0b5aae389b94a97a62ccaea57056
#
_cell.length_a   1.000
_cell.length_b   1.000
_cell.length_c   1.000
_cell.angle_alpha   90.00
_cell.angle_beta   90.00
_cell.angle_gamma   90.00
#
_symmetry.space_group_name_H-M   'P 1'
#
loop_
_entity.id
_entity.type
_entity.pdbx_description
1 polymer ?
#
loop_
_entity_poly.entity_id
_entity_poly.type
_entity_poly.pdbx_seq_one_letter_code
_entity_poly.pdbx_strand_id
1 'polypeptide(L)'
;MTKNKNNQTIWGTRISKGASTIFQKVGSSIDIDKRLYKEDIAGSIAHIEMLFRQKIVSFKIKNKIIYGLNKIEKEISNKKFEFNKKYEDIHMNIEKRLFQIIGEEAGYIHTARSRNDQVITDFKIWIKSATKEVNISLDKIIKNIIQLAEKNIYTIMPGFTHLKNAQAVSFAHYLMAYVEMFYRDKKRFT
;
A
#
# COMPACT_ATOMS: atom_id res chain seq x y z
N MET A 1 -42.18 6.86 -14.74
CA MET A 1 -40.90 7.63 -14.69
C MET A 1 -39.85 6.77 -13.98
N THR A 2 -39.06 6.06 -14.74
CA THR A 2 -38.01 5.17 -14.26
C THR A 2 -36.82 6.02 -13.83
N LYS A 3 -36.57 6.12 -12.51
CA LYS A 3 -35.38 6.77 -11.95
C LYS A 3 -34.15 5.99 -12.37
N ASN A 4 -33.30 6.64 -13.14
CA ASN A 4 -31.99 6.15 -13.57
C ASN A 4 -31.10 5.88 -12.34
N LYS A 5 -30.97 4.60 -11.92
CA LYS A 5 -30.20 4.15 -10.74
C LYS A 5 -28.67 4.15 -10.92
N ASN A 6 -28.15 4.73 -12.01
CA ASN A 6 -26.75 4.52 -12.43
C ASN A 6 -25.73 5.60 -12.00
N ASN A 7 -26.11 6.57 -11.16
CA ASN A 7 -25.20 7.63 -10.72
C ASN A 7 -25.13 7.73 -9.17
N GLN A 8 -24.95 6.60 -8.48
CA GLN A 8 -24.75 6.64 -7.04
C GLN A 8 -23.25 6.84 -6.73
N THR A 9 -22.84 8.10 -6.54
CA THR A 9 -21.73 8.44 -5.67
C THR A 9 -22.10 8.09 -4.22
N ILE A 10 -21.12 7.82 -3.36
CA ILE A 10 -21.33 7.51 -1.92
C ILE A 10 -22.23 8.57 -1.24
N TRP A 11 -22.26 9.79 -1.75
CA TRP A 11 -23.01 10.95 -1.27
C TRP A 11 -24.38 11.15 -1.98
N GLY A 12 -24.75 10.26 -2.89
CA GLY A 12 -25.76 10.48 -3.94
C GLY A 12 -27.22 10.49 -3.54
N THR A 13 -27.60 10.25 -2.28
CA THR A 13 -29.01 10.21 -1.89
C THR A 13 -29.61 11.57 -1.51
N ARG A 14 -28.75 12.55 -1.11
CA ARG A 14 -29.17 13.88 -0.68
C ARG A 14 -28.88 15.00 -1.68
N ILE A 15 -28.02 14.76 -2.67
CA ILE A 15 -27.61 15.76 -3.65
C ILE A 15 -28.26 15.41 -5.00
N SER A 16 -29.15 16.25 -5.47
CA SER A 16 -29.89 16.04 -6.72
C SER A 16 -29.08 16.30 -8.00
N LYS A 17 -27.97 17.05 -7.89
CA LYS A 17 -27.02 17.30 -8.98
C LYS A 17 -25.78 16.44 -8.77
N GLY A 18 -25.38 15.69 -9.79
CA GLY A 18 -24.10 14.94 -9.75
C GLY A 18 -22.90 15.86 -9.49
N ALA A 19 -21.83 15.29 -8.95
CA ALA A 19 -20.59 16.02 -8.70
C ALA A 19 -20.05 16.68 -9.98
N SER A 20 -19.60 17.93 -9.91
CA SER A 20 -18.98 18.61 -11.05
C SER A 20 -17.71 17.88 -11.50
N THR A 21 -17.33 18.04 -12.77
CA THR A 21 -16.08 17.45 -13.30
C THR A 21 -14.84 17.94 -12.58
N ILE A 22 -14.87 19.17 -12.08
CA ILE A 22 -13.76 19.74 -11.27
C ILE A 22 -13.71 19.01 -9.91
N PHE A 23 -14.83 18.85 -9.23
CA PHE A 23 -14.91 18.13 -7.96
C PHE A 23 -14.41 16.68 -8.10
N GLN A 24 -14.84 15.98 -9.17
CA GLN A 24 -14.37 14.62 -9.44
C GLN A 24 -12.86 14.56 -9.67
N LYS A 25 -12.27 15.55 -10.39
CA LYS A 25 -10.82 15.61 -10.62
C LYS A 25 -10.03 15.89 -9.35
N VAL A 26 -10.53 16.75 -8.48
CA VAL A 26 -9.86 17.11 -7.21
C VAL A 26 -9.98 15.98 -6.18
N GLY A 27 -11.15 15.32 -6.11
CA GLY A 27 -11.42 14.26 -5.14
C GLY A 27 -10.88 12.88 -5.53
N SER A 28 -10.50 12.66 -6.80
CA SER A 28 -10.07 11.34 -7.26
C SER A 28 -8.62 11.04 -6.88
N SER A 29 -8.42 9.94 -6.16
CA SER A 29 -7.10 9.43 -5.74
C SER A 29 -6.65 8.18 -6.52
N ILE A 30 -7.51 7.62 -7.40
CA ILE A 30 -7.29 6.33 -8.05
C ILE A 30 -5.95 6.21 -8.80
N ASP A 31 -5.45 7.30 -9.39
CA ASP A 31 -4.17 7.27 -10.10
C ASP A 31 -2.97 7.00 -9.17
N ILE A 32 -3.13 7.27 -7.87
CA ILE A 32 -2.10 7.07 -6.83
C ILE A 32 -2.40 5.81 -6.01
N ASP A 33 -3.62 5.69 -5.47
CA ASP A 33 -3.99 4.69 -4.47
C ASP A 33 -4.25 3.30 -5.05
N LYS A 34 -4.39 3.16 -6.38
CA LYS A 34 -4.46 1.85 -7.04
C LYS A 34 -3.31 0.91 -6.66
N ARG A 35 -2.20 1.44 -6.12
CA ARG A 35 -1.07 0.65 -5.60
C ARG A 35 -1.39 -0.09 -4.32
N LEU A 36 -2.40 0.37 -3.57
CA LEU A 36 -2.81 -0.21 -2.29
C LEU A 36 -3.83 -1.36 -2.43
N TYR A 37 -4.07 -1.86 -3.64
CA TYR A 37 -5.09 -2.89 -3.88
C TYR A 37 -4.88 -4.17 -3.07
N LYS A 38 -3.62 -4.56 -2.81
CA LYS A 38 -3.29 -5.74 -2.01
C LYS A 38 -3.66 -5.55 -0.55
N GLU A 39 -3.33 -4.38 -0.04
CA GLU A 39 -3.59 -3.98 1.33
C GLU A 39 -5.10 -3.87 1.58
N ASP A 40 -5.84 -3.24 0.66
CA ASP A 40 -7.29 -3.13 0.74
C ASP A 40 -7.98 -4.51 0.70
N ILE A 41 -7.55 -5.39 -0.20
CA ILE A 41 -8.08 -6.75 -0.28
C ILE A 41 -7.76 -7.53 1.00
N ALA A 42 -6.54 -7.47 1.51
CA ALA A 42 -6.14 -8.14 2.74
C ALA A 42 -6.92 -7.61 3.96
N GLY A 43 -7.05 -6.29 4.10
CA GLY A 43 -7.84 -5.64 5.14
C GLY A 43 -9.32 -6.02 5.05
N SER A 44 -9.86 -6.08 3.85
CA SER A 44 -11.25 -6.46 3.59
C SER A 44 -11.52 -7.93 3.89
N ILE A 45 -10.59 -8.85 3.58
CA ILE A 45 -10.68 -10.26 3.97
C ILE A 45 -10.67 -10.39 5.50
N ALA A 46 -9.76 -9.71 6.19
CA ALA A 46 -9.71 -9.73 7.64
C ALA A 46 -11.01 -9.19 8.27
N HIS A 47 -11.58 -8.13 7.69
CA HIS A 47 -12.84 -7.54 8.14
C HIS A 47 -14.02 -8.52 7.99
N ILE A 48 -14.17 -9.16 6.83
CA ILE A 48 -15.26 -10.12 6.62
C ILE A 48 -15.13 -11.38 7.49
N GLU A 49 -13.89 -11.82 7.76
CA GLU A 49 -13.64 -12.91 8.70
C GLU A 49 -14.05 -12.54 10.13
N MET A 50 -13.77 -11.30 10.55
CA MET A 50 -14.21 -10.78 11.84
C MET A 50 -15.74 -10.74 11.92
N LEU A 51 -16.44 -10.22 10.90
CA LEU A 51 -17.90 -10.20 10.84
C LEU A 51 -18.50 -11.60 10.93
N PHE A 52 -17.87 -12.59 10.31
CA PHE A 52 -18.28 -13.98 10.43
C PHE A 52 -18.09 -14.53 11.87
N ARG A 53 -16.93 -14.28 12.48
CA ARG A 53 -16.66 -14.71 13.87
C ARG A 53 -17.66 -14.10 14.87
N GLN A 54 -18.08 -12.86 14.61
CA GLN A 54 -19.10 -12.17 15.39
C GLN A 54 -20.55 -12.57 15.02
N LYS A 55 -20.73 -13.56 14.12
CA LYS A 55 -22.03 -14.05 13.66
C LYS A 55 -22.91 -13.01 12.95
N ILE A 56 -22.30 -11.94 12.44
CA ILE A 56 -22.98 -10.88 11.68
C ILE A 56 -23.26 -11.33 10.24
N VAL A 57 -22.35 -12.11 9.66
CA VAL A 57 -22.52 -12.70 8.33
C VAL A 57 -22.43 -14.22 8.39
N SER A 58 -23.11 -14.90 7.47
CA SER A 58 -23.07 -16.35 7.36
C SER A 58 -21.76 -16.85 6.73
N PHE A 59 -21.43 -18.14 6.96
CA PHE A 59 -20.31 -18.80 6.31
C PHE A 59 -20.37 -18.72 4.77
N LYS A 60 -21.57 -18.84 4.19
CA LYS A 60 -21.78 -18.74 2.76
C LYS A 60 -21.43 -17.36 2.22
N ILE A 61 -21.88 -16.29 2.88
CA ILE A 61 -21.60 -14.90 2.51
C ILE A 61 -20.10 -14.61 2.62
N LYS A 62 -19.48 -14.98 3.75
CA LYS A 62 -18.04 -14.82 3.95
C LYS A 62 -17.23 -15.45 2.80
N ASN A 63 -17.48 -16.71 2.48
CA ASN A 63 -16.72 -17.42 1.45
C ASN A 63 -16.95 -16.80 0.05
N LYS A 64 -18.15 -16.34 -0.25
CA LYS A 64 -18.50 -15.70 -1.51
C LYS A 64 -17.73 -14.39 -1.68
N ILE A 65 -17.64 -13.58 -0.62
CA ILE A 65 -16.88 -12.32 -0.62
C ILE A 65 -15.38 -12.59 -0.77
N ILE A 66 -14.81 -13.51 0.00
CA ILE A 66 -13.39 -13.88 -0.10
C ILE A 66 -13.05 -14.40 -1.50
N TYR A 67 -13.91 -15.22 -2.09
CA TYR A 67 -13.75 -15.68 -3.48
C TYR A 67 -13.69 -14.50 -4.45
N GLY A 68 -14.65 -13.57 -4.33
CA GLY A 68 -14.71 -12.38 -5.19
C GLY A 68 -13.47 -11.49 -5.05
N LEU A 69 -13.00 -11.24 -3.83
CA LEU A 69 -11.80 -10.44 -3.54
C LEU A 69 -10.53 -11.10 -4.13
N ASN A 70 -10.34 -12.39 -3.92
CA ASN A 70 -9.21 -13.13 -4.49
C ASN A 70 -9.23 -13.14 -6.03
N LYS A 71 -10.42 -13.16 -6.65
CA LYS A 71 -10.57 -13.04 -8.10
C LYS A 71 -10.14 -11.66 -8.58
N ILE A 72 -10.55 -10.59 -7.88
CA ILE A 72 -10.16 -9.22 -8.19
C ILE A 72 -8.65 -9.04 -8.07
N GLU A 73 -8.02 -9.57 -7.02
CA GLU A 73 -6.56 -9.53 -6.85
C GLU A 73 -5.83 -10.16 -8.05
N LYS A 74 -6.32 -11.31 -8.52
CA LYS A 74 -5.78 -11.97 -9.72
C LYS A 74 -6.02 -11.15 -10.98
N GLU A 75 -7.16 -10.49 -11.13
CA GLU A 75 -7.45 -9.62 -12.28
C GLU A 75 -6.47 -8.42 -12.30
N ILE A 76 -6.20 -7.79 -11.14
CA ILE A 76 -5.27 -6.65 -11.04
C ILE A 76 -3.82 -7.09 -11.29
N SER A 77 -3.37 -8.16 -10.63
CA SER A 77 -2.00 -8.67 -10.77
C SER A 77 -1.68 -9.11 -12.19
N ASN A 78 -2.68 -9.66 -12.93
CA ASN A 78 -2.56 -10.04 -14.33
C ASN A 78 -2.82 -8.89 -15.32
N LYS A 79 -2.98 -7.63 -14.84
CA LYS A 79 -3.27 -6.45 -15.66
C LYS A 79 -4.56 -6.58 -16.50
N LYS A 80 -5.53 -7.35 -16.02
CA LYS A 80 -6.84 -7.55 -16.67
C LYS A 80 -7.96 -6.72 -16.02
N PHE A 81 -7.65 -5.99 -14.96
CA PHE A 81 -8.57 -5.13 -14.25
C PHE A 81 -8.53 -3.71 -14.84
N GLU A 82 -9.68 -3.17 -15.20
CA GLU A 82 -9.81 -1.80 -15.69
C GLU A 82 -10.20 -0.87 -14.54
N PHE A 83 -9.28 0.01 -14.15
CA PHE A 83 -9.57 1.05 -13.17
C PHE A 83 -10.43 2.14 -13.80
N ASN A 84 -11.61 2.35 -13.23
CA ASN A 84 -12.54 3.36 -13.71
C ASN A 84 -12.33 4.67 -12.93
N LYS A 85 -11.88 5.72 -13.64
CA LYS A 85 -11.67 7.07 -13.07
C LYS A 85 -12.95 7.78 -12.60
N LYS A 86 -14.12 7.26 -12.94
CA LYS A 86 -15.40 7.75 -12.39
C LYS A 86 -15.61 7.33 -10.94
N TYR A 87 -14.87 6.32 -10.48
CA TYR A 87 -14.83 5.91 -9.09
C TYR A 87 -13.66 6.61 -8.41
N GLU A 88 -13.94 7.26 -7.31
CA GLU A 88 -13.07 8.19 -6.62
C GLU A 88 -11.71 7.55 -6.25
N ASP A 89 -11.73 6.30 -5.76
CA ASP A 89 -10.60 5.62 -5.16
C ASP A 89 -10.53 4.13 -5.55
N ILE A 90 -9.46 3.45 -5.11
CA ILE A 90 -9.26 2.01 -5.30
C ILE A 90 -10.34 1.19 -4.59
N HIS A 91 -10.78 1.63 -3.43
CA HIS A 91 -11.76 0.93 -2.62
C HIS A 91 -13.10 0.84 -3.35
N MET A 92 -13.56 1.96 -3.94
CA MET A 92 -14.78 1.97 -4.72
C MET A 92 -14.66 1.14 -6.01
N ASN A 93 -13.50 1.15 -6.66
CA ASN A 93 -13.24 0.29 -7.81
C ASN A 93 -13.36 -1.19 -7.44
N ILE A 94 -12.76 -1.61 -6.33
CA ILE A 94 -12.85 -3.00 -5.82
C ILE A 94 -14.28 -3.34 -5.40
N GLU A 95 -14.97 -2.48 -4.65
CA GLU A 95 -16.36 -2.70 -4.23
C GLU A 95 -17.31 -2.86 -5.42
N LYS A 96 -17.18 -2.01 -6.44
CA LYS A 96 -18.01 -2.11 -7.65
C LYS A 96 -17.73 -3.38 -8.44
N ARG A 97 -16.46 -3.78 -8.54
CA ARG A 97 -16.10 -5.04 -9.18
C ARG A 97 -16.57 -6.24 -8.39
N LEU A 98 -16.47 -6.20 -7.07
CA LEU A 98 -17.00 -7.23 -6.19
C LEU A 98 -18.52 -7.40 -6.39
N PHE A 99 -19.25 -6.29 -6.43
CA PHE A 99 -20.69 -6.31 -6.73
C PHE A 99 -21.01 -6.98 -8.08
N GLN A 100 -20.21 -6.71 -9.12
CA GLN A 100 -20.38 -7.36 -10.42
C GLN A 100 -20.17 -8.89 -10.36
N ILE A 101 -19.27 -9.36 -9.48
CA ILE A 101 -18.94 -10.78 -9.37
C ILE A 101 -19.95 -11.55 -8.51
N ILE A 102 -20.35 -10.98 -7.37
CA ILE A 102 -21.13 -11.71 -6.36
C ILE A 102 -22.53 -11.14 -6.07
N GLY A 103 -22.88 -9.98 -6.63
CA GLY A 103 -24.18 -9.34 -6.45
C GLY A 103 -24.29 -8.56 -5.13
N GLU A 104 -25.52 -8.44 -4.60
CA GLU A 104 -25.85 -7.60 -3.46
C GLU A 104 -25.10 -7.94 -2.17
N GLU A 105 -24.70 -9.19 -2.01
CA GLU A 105 -23.93 -9.61 -0.83
C GLU A 105 -22.55 -8.91 -0.73
N ALA A 106 -22.05 -8.30 -1.80
CA ALA A 106 -20.87 -7.44 -1.76
C ALA A 106 -21.00 -6.29 -0.74
N GLY A 107 -22.21 -5.80 -0.48
CA GLY A 107 -22.46 -4.72 0.46
C GLY A 107 -22.05 -5.03 1.90
N TYR A 108 -21.99 -6.30 2.29
CA TYR A 108 -21.55 -6.68 3.64
C TYR A 108 -20.10 -6.30 3.97
N ILE A 109 -19.24 -6.10 2.95
CA ILE A 109 -17.85 -5.70 3.17
C ILE A 109 -17.72 -4.33 3.86
N HIS A 110 -18.77 -3.49 3.74
CA HIS A 110 -18.80 -2.14 4.32
C HIS A 110 -19.54 -2.08 5.68
N THR A 111 -20.01 -3.23 6.20
CA THR A 111 -20.74 -3.29 7.46
C THR A 111 -19.90 -2.76 8.60
N ALA A 112 -20.41 -1.71 9.30
CA ALA A 112 -19.73 -1.06 10.43
C ALA A 112 -18.29 -0.59 10.13
N ARG A 113 -17.98 -0.24 8.88
CA ARG A 113 -16.66 0.22 8.44
C ARG A 113 -16.74 1.60 7.85
N SER A 114 -15.95 2.54 8.36
CA SER A 114 -15.74 3.84 7.76
C SER A 114 -14.70 3.76 6.62
N ARG A 115 -14.90 4.54 5.55
CA ARG A 115 -13.87 4.72 4.50
C ARG A 115 -12.56 5.24 5.09
N ASN A 116 -12.64 6.15 6.08
CA ASN A 116 -11.44 6.68 6.74
C ASN A 116 -10.63 5.60 7.46
N ASP A 117 -11.31 4.68 8.17
CA ASP A 117 -10.64 3.56 8.83
C ASP A 117 -9.98 2.63 7.82
N GLN A 118 -10.66 2.38 6.70
CA GLN A 118 -10.17 1.55 5.59
C GLN A 118 -8.88 2.12 5.01
N VAL A 119 -8.91 3.36 4.54
CA VAL A 119 -7.77 4.05 3.91
C VAL A 119 -6.55 4.06 4.82
N ILE A 120 -6.72 4.43 6.10
CA ILE A 120 -5.60 4.50 7.05
C ILE A 120 -5.06 3.12 7.39
N THR A 121 -5.92 2.11 7.49
CA THR A 121 -5.49 0.72 7.73
C THR A 121 -4.63 0.21 6.57
N ASP A 122 -5.08 0.40 5.36
CA ASP A 122 -4.37 -0.05 4.15
C ASP A 122 -3.02 0.65 4.02
N PHE A 123 -2.99 1.97 4.27
CA PHE A 123 -1.75 2.72 4.27
C PHE A 123 -0.76 2.24 5.35
N LYS A 124 -1.25 1.91 6.56
CA LYS A 124 -0.40 1.34 7.62
C LYS A 124 0.14 -0.05 7.25
N ILE A 125 -0.67 -0.90 6.63
CA ILE A 125 -0.23 -2.22 6.15
C ILE A 125 0.87 -2.03 5.10
N TRP A 126 0.68 -1.11 4.16
CA TRP A 126 1.67 -0.79 3.14
C TRP A 126 2.98 -0.27 3.75
N ILE A 127 2.92 0.71 4.68
CA ILE A 127 4.10 1.23 5.37
C ILE A 127 4.87 0.08 6.04
N LYS A 128 4.17 -0.80 6.75
CA LYS A 128 4.79 -1.94 7.43
C LYS A 128 5.57 -2.84 6.44
N SER A 129 4.99 -3.12 5.29
CA SER A 129 5.63 -3.92 4.24
C SER A 129 6.81 -3.19 3.61
N ALA A 130 6.65 -1.91 3.26
CA ALA A 130 7.71 -1.08 2.68
C ALA A 130 8.90 -0.92 3.63
N THR A 131 8.64 -0.70 4.92
CA THR A 131 9.67 -0.61 5.96
C THR A 131 10.48 -1.91 6.07
N LYS A 132 9.81 -3.05 5.98
CA LYS A 132 10.50 -4.35 5.98
C LYS A 132 11.41 -4.51 4.76
N GLU A 133 10.97 -4.11 3.58
CA GLU A 133 11.79 -4.17 2.35
C GLU A 133 12.99 -3.23 2.42
N VAL A 134 12.81 -2.01 2.96
CA VAL A 134 13.91 -1.06 3.22
C VAL A 134 14.94 -1.69 4.16
N ASN A 135 14.52 -2.30 5.27
CA ASN A 135 15.42 -2.94 6.21
C ASN A 135 16.23 -4.09 5.57
N ILE A 136 15.58 -4.92 4.74
CA ILE A 136 16.27 -5.99 4.00
C ILE A 136 17.34 -5.39 3.04
N SER A 137 17.01 -4.27 2.40
CA SER A 137 17.91 -3.59 1.48
C SER A 137 19.09 -2.96 2.22
N LEU A 138 18.87 -2.35 3.37
CA LEU A 138 19.90 -1.81 4.24
C LEU A 138 20.85 -2.91 4.73
N ASP A 139 20.34 -4.07 5.14
CA ASP A 139 21.17 -5.22 5.53
C ASP A 139 22.11 -5.67 4.40
N LYS A 140 21.60 -5.71 3.17
CA LYS A 140 22.41 -6.06 2.00
C LYS A 140 23.51 -5.04 1.74
N ILE A 141 23.19 -3.74 1.81
CA ILE A 141 24.17 -2.66 1.62
C ILE A 141 25.26 -2.73 2.70
N ILE A 142 24.87 -2.81 3.97
CA ILE A 142 25.79 -2.92 5.11
C ILE A 142 26.74 -4.10 4.93
N LYS A 143 26.20 -5.29 4.61
CA LYS A 143 26.99 -6.49 4.39
C LYS A 143 28.01 -6.33 3.26
N ASN A 144 27.59 -5.74 2.13
CA ASN A 144 28.47 -5.54 0.98
C ASN A 144 29.60 -4.54 1.29
N ILE A 145 29.28 -3.45 2.02
CA ILE A 145 30.29 -2.46 2.42
C ILE A 145 31.30 -3.08 3.40
N ILE A 146 30.86 -3.89 4.37
CA ILE A 146 31.76 -4.60 5.30
C ILE A 146 32.68 -5.53 4.51
N GLN A 147 32.15 -6.34 3.60
CA GLN A 147 32.98 -7.23 2.77
C GLN A 147 33.99 -6.48 1.91
N LEU A 148 33.63 -5.29 1.42
CA LEU A 148 34.57 -4.44 0.68
C LEU A 148 35.65 -3.85 1.61
N ALA A 149 35.26 -3.42 2.82
CA ALA A 149 36.16 -2.90 3.83
C ALA A 149 37.19 -3.96 4.26
N GLU A 150 36.76 -5.20 4.50
CA GLU A 150 37.66 -6.33 4.84
C GLU A 150 38.76 -6.55 3.80
N LYS A 151 38.44 -6.41 2.51
CA LYS A 151 39.40 -6.55 1.42
C LYS A 151 40.38 -5.38 1.30
N ASN A 152 40.11 -4.26 1.97
CA ASN A 152 40.82 -3.00 1.80
C ASN A 152 41.35 -2.43 3.13
N ILE A 153 41.62 -3.28 4.11
CA ILE A 153 42.10 -2.86 5.44
C ILE A 153 43.38 -2.06 5.34
N TYR A 154 44.30 -2.48 4.45
CA TYR A 154 45.63 -1.87 4.25
C TYR A 154 45.66 -0.87 3.07
N THR A 155 44.57 -0.64 2.38
CA THR A 155 44.49 0.32 1.29
C THR A 155 44.47 1.74 1.87
N ILE A 156 45.55 2.48 1.69
CA ILE A 156 45.70 3.85 2.21
C ILE A 156 45.16 4.85 1.20
N MET A 157 44.42 5.85 1.68
CA MET A 157 43.94 6.97 0.90
C MET A 157 44.09 8.29 1.65
N PRO A 158 44.18 9.45 0.96
CA PRO A 158 44.22 10.75 1.62
C PRO A 158 42.89 11.09 2.26
N GLY A 159 42.90 11.51 3.52
CA GLY A 159 41.79 12.24 4.12
C GLY A 159 41.83 13.73 3.71
N PHE A 160 40.68 14.40 3.69
CA PHE A 160 40.59 15.79 3.30
C PHE A 160 39.89 16.63 4.37
N THR A 161 40.41 17.85 4.57
CA THR A 161 39.71 18.92 5.29
C THR A 161 39.79 20.20 4.48
N HIS A 162 38.66 20.90 4.34
CA HIS A 162 38.59 22.12 3.53
C HIS A 162 39.17 21.97 2.11
N LEU A 163 38.93 20.82 1.45
CA LEU A 163 39.45 20.45 0.13
C LEU A 163 40.98 20.34 0.04
N LYS A 164 41.68 20.28 1.17
CA LYS A 164 43.14 20.07 1.26
C LYS A 164 43.42 18.71 1.87
N ASN A 165 44.53 18.10 1.46
CA ASN A 165 45.03 16.85 2.04
C ASN A 165 45.29 17.05 3.55
N ALA A 166 44.74 16.13 4.33
CA ALA A 166 44.95 16.03 5.78
C ALA A 166 45.70 14.72 6.10
N GLN A 167 45.31 14.01 7.15
CA GLN A 167 45.94 12.74 7.52
C GLN A 167 45.59 11.62 6.54
N ALA A 168 46.46 10.61 6.46
CA ALA A 168 46.17 9.37 5.77
C ALA A 168 45.14 8.56 6.53
N VAL A 169 44.21 7.94 5.82
CA VAL A 169 43.16 7.04 6.36
C VAL A 169 43.15 5.75 5.54
N SER A 170 42.68 4.64 6.13
CA SER A 170 42.42 3.45 5.32
C SER A 170 41.08 3.55 4.61
N PHE A 171 40.99 2.97 3.42
CA PHE A 171 39.70 2.89 2.70
C PHE A 171 38.67 2.11 3.49
N ALA A 172 39.07 1.09 4.23
CA ALA A 172 38.22 0.37 5.15
C ALA A 172 37.60 1.28 6.22
N HIS A 173 38.41 2.14 6.86
CA HIS A 173 37.90 3.10 7.86
C HIS A 173 36.86 4.07 7.26
N TYR A 174 37.15 4.58 6.06
CA TYR A 174 36.17 5.42 5.32
C TYR A 174 34.86 4.69 5.06
N LEU A 175 34.90 3.43 4.61
CA LEU A 175 33.71 2.62 4.35
C LEU A 175 32.90 2.32 5.62
N MET A 176 33.58 2.07 6.74
CA MET A 176 32.92 1.79 8.02
C MET A 176 32.09 2.98 8.54
N ALA A 177 32.47 4.21 8.21
CA ALA A 177 31.64 5.37 8.53
C ALA A 177 30.25 5.30 7.89
N TYR A 178 30.14 4.81 6.65
CA TYR A 178 28.84 4.59 5.99
C TYR A 178 28.07 3.42 6.61
N VAL A 179 28.76 2.35 7.01
CA VAL A 179 28.13 1.24 7.75
C VAL A 179 27.41 1.76 8.99
N GLU A 180 28.09 2.60 9.78
CA GLU A 180 27.51 3.21 10.97
C GLU A 180 26.30 4.13 10.65
N MET A 181 26.35 4.88 9.53
CA MET A 181 25.22 5.70 9.10
C MET A 181 24.01 4.83 8.72
N PHE A 182 24.18 3.83 7.87
CA PHE A 182 23.10 2.91 7.46
C PHE A 182 22.58 2.08 8.63
N TYR A 183 23.41 1.73 9.60
CA TYR A 183 22.97 1.03 10.80
C TYR A 183 22.06 1.89 11.67
N ARG A 184 22.36 3.18 11.81
CA ARG A 184 21.47 4.13 12.51
C ARG A 184 20.14 4.32 11.76
N ASP A 185 20.20 4.39 10.42
CA ASP A 185 18.98 4.48 9.60
C ASP A 185 18.11 3.23 9.77
N LYS A 186 18.71 2.03 9.73
CA LYS A 186 18.01 0.78 9.99
C LYS A 186 17.26 0.80 11.33
N LYS A 187 17.91 1.30 12.41
CA LYS A 187 17.27 1.43 13.73
C LYS A 187 16.06 2.35 13.74
N ARG A 188 15.97 3.32 12.82
CA ARG A 188 14.80 4.21 12.70
C ARG A 188 13.63 3.53 12.00
N PHE A 189 13.89 2.50 11.22
CA PHE A 189 12.87 1.72 10.52
C PHE A 189 12.45 0.44 11.28
N THR A 190 12.94 0.21 12.47
CA THR A 190 12.57 -0.93 13.32
C THR A 190 11.53 -0.51 14.36
#